data_b10bad08586569ef4f09f3e31a0bed52
#
_entry.id   b10bad08586569ef4f09f3e31a0bed52
#
_cell.length_a   1.000
_cell.length_b   1.000
_cell.length_c   1.000
_cell.angle_alpha   90.00
_cell.angle_beta   90.00
_cell.angle_gamma   90.00
#
_symmetry.space_group_name_H-M   'P 1'
#
loop_
_entity.id
_entity.type
_entity.pdbx_description
1 polymer ?
#
loop_
_entity_poly.entity_id
_entity_poly.type
_entity_poly.pdbx_seq_one_letter_code
_entity_poly.pdbx_strand_id
1 'polypeptide(L)'
;MKKIYLFGLLMAGVLLGLTSCNDDNDELTDSRLTYYANLQMQGDEFMLVPIGSTFVDPGCTGTLAGEDITDKIMVDGADEVDPNSPGFYYITYSAVGSDGYPASVERTVCVYDPSVTTDITGEYIVQNGSYRYWFASGATVPFSDYPVTIERVVPGIFAISDMMGGYYDVRAGYGSRYAMSGYIQLTCDNEIFALSGIVPGWSDSYDEFYNGSYDPESSTVTYDMDYAGSMQFHIILQ
;
A
#
# COMPACT_ATOMS: atom_id res chain seq x y z
N MET A 1 -51.65 23.49 68.90
CA MET A 1 -51.72 22.12 68.45
C MET A 1 -51.68 21.98 66.87
N LYS A 2 -52.20 22.95 66.13
CA LYS A 2 -52.20 22.88 64.67
C LYS A 2 -50.80 22.96 63.96
N LYS A 3 -49.80 23.55 64.60
CA LYS A 3 -48.47 23.71 64.07
C LYS A 3 -47.60 22.41 64.14
N ILE A 4 -47.88 21.54 65.07
CA ILE A 4 -47.16 20.28 65.24
C ILE A 4 -47.52 19.24 64.13
N TYR A 5 -48.76 19.25 63.71
CA TYR A 5 -49.22 18.35 62.60
C TYR A 5 -48.66 18.77 61.21
N LEU A 6 -48.44 20.06 61.03
CA LEU A 6 -47.87 20.58 59.76
C LEU A 6 -46.40 20.20 59.61
N PHE A 7 -45.66 20.20 60.76
CA PHE A 7 -44.24 19.79 60.76
C PHE A 7 -44.08 18.26 60.58
N GLY A 8 -45.01 17.46 61.16
CA GLY A 8 -45.01 16.02 60.94
C GLY A 8 -45.36 15.62 59.51
N LEU A 9 -46.26 16.37 58.86
CA LEU A 9 -46.63 16.10 57.45
C LEU A 9 -45.48 16.48 56.49
N LEU A 10 -44.73 17.54 56.81
CA LEU A 10 -43.59 17.96 56.04
C LEU A 10 -42.41 16.98 56.16
N MET A 11 -42.18 16.41 57.35
CA MET A 11 -41.16 15.40 57.57
C MET A 11 -41.52 14.04 56.90
N ALA A 12 -42.82 13.67 56.91
CA ALA A 12 -43.27 12.46 56.21
C ALA A 12 -43.17 12.58 54.70
N GLY A 13 -43.35 13.79 54.13
CA GLY A 13 -43.16 14.04 52.68
C GLY A 13 -41.71 14.00 52.24
N VAL A 14 -40.74 14.38 53.11
CA VAL A 14 -39.30 14.32 52.81
C VAL A 14 -38.76 12.90 52.88
N LEU A 15 -39.34 12.03 53.73
CA LEU A 15 -38.94 10.64 53.84
C LEU A 15 -39.45 9.73 52.68
N LEU A 16 -40.48 10.15 51.94
CA LEU A 16 -40.99 9.43 50.76
C LEU A 16 -40.30 9.84 49.47
N GLY A 17 -39.46 10.89 49.48
CA GLY A 17 -38.72 11.37 48.29
C GLY A 17 -37.35 10.74 48.11
N LEU A 18 -36.89 9.85 49.00
CA LEU A 18 -35.52 9.28 48.93
C LEU A 18 -35.45 7.81 48.47
N THR A 19 -36.56 7.27 47.96
CA THR A 19 -36.55 5.90 47.40
C THR A 19 -36.63 5.90 45.88
N SER A 20 -36.17 6.95 45.23
CA SER A 20 -36.11 6.99 43.77
C SER A 20 -34.64 7.05 43.30
N CYS A 21 -33.89 6.06 43.69
CA CYS A 21 -32.69 5.60 42.98
C CYS A 21 -32.59 4.12 43.20
N ASN A 22 -33.44 3.39 42.53
CA ASN A 22 -33.14 2.01 42.27
C ASN A 22 -32.29 2.06 40.98
N ASP A 23 -30.99 2.04 41.18
CA ASP A 23 -30.02 1.94 40.09
C ASP A 23 -30.03 0.50 39.55
N ASP A 24 -31.17 0.09 38.98
CA ASP A 24 -31.23 -1.07 38.08
C ASP A 24 -30.83 -0.65 36.65
N ASN A 25 -29.99 0.38 36.50
CA ASN A 25 -29.37 0.79 35.25
C ASN A 25 -27.98 0.16 35.08
N ASP A 26 -27.78 -1.05 35.53
CA ASP A 26 -26.61 -1.84 35.10
C ASP A 26 -26.62 -2.15 33.59
N GLU A 27 -27.73 -1.86 32.89
CA GLU A 27 -27.82 -2.03 31.45
C GLU A 27 -27.23 -0.84 30.64
N LEU A 28 -26.96 0.31 31.28
CA LEU A 28 -26.34 1.46 30.59
C LEU A 28 -24.81 1.43 30.56
N THR A 29 -24.22 0.50 31.27
CA THR A 29 -22.77 0.24 31.25
C THR A 29 -22.44 -1.19 30.78
N ASP A 30 -23.36 -1.86 30.12
CA ASP A 30 -23.00 -3.03 29.32
C ASP A 30 -22.21 -2.52 28.11
N SER A 31 -21.00 -2.03 28.40
CA SER A 31 -20.01 -1.76 27.38
C SER A 31 -19.73 -3.09 26.71
N ARG A 32 -20.38 -3.31 25.55
CA ARG A 32 -20.07 -4.47 24.72
C ARG A 32 -18.58 -4.45 24.46
N LEU A 33 -17.84 -5.34 25.09
CA LEU A 33 -16.45 -5.54 24.80
C LEU A 33 -16.37 -6.02 23.34
N THR A 34 -15.87 -5.14 22.50
CA THR A 34 -15.57 -5.49 21.12
C THR A 34 -14.26 -6.25 21.09
N TYR A 35 -14.32 -7.49 20.62
CA TYR A 35 -13.12 -8.29 20.40
C TYR A 35 -12.77 -8.24 18.92
N TYR A 36 -11.55 -7.77 18.64
CA TYR A 36 -10.98 -7.83 17.29
C TYR A 36 -10.26 -9.15 17.08
N ALA A 37 -10.30 -9.64 15.85
CA ALA A 37 -9.48 -10.78 15.48
C ALA A 37 -8.01 -10.36 15.55
N ASN A 38 -7.20 -11.14 16.25
CA ASN A 38 -5.75 -10.97 16.30
C ASN A 38 -5.12 -11.99 15.37
N LEU A 39 -4.60 -11.51 14.24
CA LEU A 39 -3.96 -12.32 13.20
C LEU A 39 -2.44 -12.29 13.39
N GLN A 40 -1.82 -13.45 13.32
CA GLN A 40 -0.38 -13.61 13.43
C GLN A 40 0.15 -14.39 12.24
N MET A 41 0.83 -13.67 11.36
CA MET A 41 1.47 -14.24 10.17
C MET A 41 2.59 -15.19 10.58
N GLN A 42 2.68 -16.34 9.92
CA GLN A 42 3.76 -17.31 10.13
C GLN A 42 4.87 -17.07 9.11
N GLY A 43 6.14 -17.04 9.58
CA GLY A 43 7.28 -16.66 8.73
C GLY A 43 7.38 -15.17 8.47
N ASP A 44 8.13 -14.80 7.43
CA ASP A 44 8.43 -13.41 7.12
C ASP A 44 7.25 -12.69 6.42
N GLU A 45 7.06 -11.42 6.74
CA GLU A 45 6.09 -10.53 6.09
C GLU A 45 6.50 -10.22 4.64
N PHE A 46 7.80 -10.11 4.39
CA PHE A 46 8.37 -9.94 3.06
C PHE A 46 9.20 -11.18 2.70
N MET A 47 8.73 -11.95 1.71
CA MET A 47 9.36 -13.18 1.27
C MET A 47 10.05 -13.01 -0.09
N LEU A 48 11.26 -13.54 -0.21
CA LEU A 48 12.02 -13.57 -1.46
C LEU A 48 11.96 -14.96 -2.09
N VAL A 49 11.53 -15.04 -3.32
CA VAL A 49 11.36 -16.29 -4.08
C VAL A 49 12.18 -16.20 -5.37
N PRO A 50 13.29 -16.92 -5.50
CA PRO A 50 14.01 -16.99 -6.77
C PRO A 50 13.12 -17.60 -7.86
N ILE A 51 13.18 -17.05 -9.08
CA ILE A 51 12.43 -17.57 -10.24
C ILE A 51 12.67 -19.08 -10.45
N GLY A 52 11.60 -19.81 -10.75
CA GLY A 52 11.65 -21.27 -10.94
C GLY A 52 11.73 -22.09 -9.65
N SER A 53 11.75 -21.45 -8.47
CA SER A 53 11.69 -22.16 -7.19
C SER A 53 10.24 -22.46 -6.79
N THR A 54 10.04 -23.42 -5.87
CA THR A 54 8.70 -23.67 -5.33
C THR A 54 8.36 -22.66 -4.25
N PHE A 55 7.25 -21.96 -4.39
CA PHE A 55 6.68 -21.16 -3.32
C PHE A 55 5.71 -22.00 -2.49
N VAL A 56 5.82 -21.88 -1.17
CA VAL A 56 4.85 -22.44 -0.20
C VAL A 56 4.55 -21.36 0.81
N ASP A 57 3.29 -20.95 0.87
CA ASP A 57 2.86 -19.97 1.86
C ASP A 57 2.88 -20.57 3.27
N PRO A 58 3.61 -19.95 4.24
CA PRO A 58 3.63 -20.41 5.63
C PRO A 58 2.31 -20.21 6.37
N GLY A 59 1.40 -19.36 5.83
CA GLY A 59 0.08 -19.13 6.39
C GLY A 59 0.03 -18.11 7.53
N CYS A 60 -1.12 -18.06 8.19
CA CYS A 60 -1.43 -17.17 9.30
C CYS A 60 -2.25 -17.91 10.35
N THR A 61 -2.03 -17.64 11.63
CA THR A 61 -2.88 -18.08 12.74
C THR A 61 -3.69 -16.93 13.30
N GLY A 62 -4.81 -17.20 13.97
CA GLY A 62 -5.67 -16.16 14.50
C GLY A 62 -6.36 -16.53 15.79
N THR A 63 -6.61 -15.52 16.63
CA THR A 63 -7.42 -15.67 17.85
C THR A 63 -8.47 -14.57 17.93
N LEU A 64 -9.66 -14.91 18.47
CA LEU A 64 -10.74 -13.98 18.76
C LEU A 64 -11.24 -14.22 20.18
N ALA A 65 -11.18 -13.22 21.05
CA ALA A 65 -11.54 -13.34 22.47
C ALA A 65 -10.81 -14.49 23.19
N GLY A 66 -9.60 -14.84 22.74
CA GLY A 66 -8.80 -15.94 23.28
C GLY A 66 -9.07 -17.32 22.67
N GLU A 67 -10.08 -17.43 21.80
CA GLU A 67 -10.39 -18.66 21.07
C GLU A 67 -9.62 -18.70 19.75
N ASP A 68 -9.15 -19.88 19.35
CA ASP A 68 -8.49 -20.12 18.06
C ASP A 68 -9.51 -20.00 16.92
N ILE A 69 -9.20 -19.17 15.94
CA ILE A 69 -10.00 -18.95 14.73
C ILE A 69 -9.19 -19.21 13.45
N THR A 70 -8.08 -19.91 13.55
CA THR A 70 -7.16 -20.14 12.41
C THR A 70 -7.87 -20.77 11.21
N ASP A 71 -8.82 -21.66 11.43
CA ASP A 71 -9.67 -22.30 10.41
C ASP A 71 -10.71 -21.38 9.76
N LYS A 72 -10.90 -20.18 10.31
CA LYS A 72 -11.84 -19.15 9.81
C LYS A 72 -11.16 -18.01 9.08
N ILE A 73 -9.83 -18.04 8.99
CA ILE A 73 -9.07 -17.02 8.25
C ILE A 73 -9.33 -17.23 6.76
N MET A 74 -9.77 -16.17 6.10
CA MET A 74 -9.83 -16.11 4.64
C MET A 74 -8.45 -15.72 4.11
N VAL A 75 -7.98 -16.41 3.08
CA VAL A 75 -6.71 -16.17 2.40
C VAL A 75 -7.03 -15.79 0.96
N ASP A 76 -6.50 -14.67 0.51
CA ASP A 76 -6.67 -14.14 -0.85
C ASP A 76 -5.31 -13.87 -1.48
N GLY A 77 -5.15 -14.13 -2.78
CA GLY A 77 -3.92 -13.89 -3.54
C GLY A 77 -2.84 -14.98 -3.44
N ALA A 78 -3.00 -16.01 -2.60
CA ALA A 78 -1.97 -17.05 -2.44
C ALA A 78 -1.80 -17.91 -3.70
N ASP A 79 -2.85 -18.12 -4.47
CA ASP A 79 -2.88 -18.84 -5.74
C ASP A 79 -2.46 -17.99 -6.95
N GLU A 80 -2.34 -16.69 -6.76
CA GLU A 80 -1.85 -15.75 -7.79
C GLU A 80 -0.32 -15.71 -7.86
N VAL A 81 0.39 -16.19 -6.83
CA VAL A 81 1.86 -16.18 -6.81
C VAL A 81 2.40 -17.10 -7.90
N ASP A 82 2.93 -16.50 -8.98
CA ASP A 82 3.61 -17.24 -10.04
C ASP A 82 5.14 -17.20 -9.81
N PRO A 83 5.74 -18.33 -9.37
CA PRO A 83 7.18 -18.39 -9.13
C PRO A 83 8.01 -18.35 -10.42
N ASN A 84 7.40 -18.31 -11.61
CA ASN A 84 8.09 -18.18 -12.89
C ASN A 84 8.01 -16.75 -13.48
N SER A 85 7.31 -15.86 -12.83
CA SER A 85 7.16 -14.46 -13.28
C SER A 85 7.70 -13.51 -12.22
N PRO A 86 8.80 -12.79 -12.47
CA PRO A 86 9.29 -11.77 -11.54
C PRO A 86 8.27 -10.68 -11.27
N GLY A 87 8.16 -10.29 -9.99
CA GLY A 87 7.18 -9.28 -9.59
C GLY A 87 6.87 -9.34 -8.11
N PHE A 88 5.93 -8.49 -7.70
CA PHE A 88 5.39 -8.47 -6.35
C PHE A 88 4.00 -9.09 -6.35
N TYR A 89 3.77 -10.00 -5.42
CA TYR A 89 2.50 -10.67 -5.17
C TYR A 89 2.09 -10.40 -3.72
N TYR A 90 0.81 -10.25 -3.49
CA TYR A 90 0.27 -9.89 -2.18
C TYR A 90 -0.69 -10.97 -1.70
N ILE A 91 -0.45 -11.47 -0.49
CA ILE A 91 -1.33 -12.47 0.15
C ILE A 91 -1.98 -11.81 1.34
N THR A 92 -3.29 -11.65 1.29
CA THR A 92 -4.07 -11.05 2.36
C THR A 92 -4.73 -12.13 3.21
N TYR A 93 -4.48 -12.10 4.51
CA TYR A 93 -5.18 -12.92 5.50
C TYR A 93 -6.18 -12.04 6.23
N SER A 94 -7.44 -12.46 6.30
CA SER A 94 -8.48 -11.68 6.95
C SER A 94 -9.41 -12.56 7.79
N ALA A 95 -9.90 -11.98 8.89
CA ALA A 95 -10.93 -12.59 9.73
C ALA A 95 -11.84 -11.52 10.31
N VAL A 96 -13.09 -11.89 10.59
CA VAL A 96 -14.12 -10.97 11.10
C VAL A 96 -14.17 -11.04 12.63
N GLY A 97 -14.14 -9.87 13.28
CA GLY A 97 -14.28 -9.70 14.71
C GLY A 97 -15.71 -9.94 15.21
N SER A 98 -15.92 -9.90 16.54
CA SER A 98 -17.23 -10.14 17.16
C SER A 98 -18.28 -9.09 16.82
N ASP A 99 -17.86 -7.91 16.38
CA ASP A 99 -18.68 -6.77 15.99
C ASP A 99 -18.92 -6.69 14.45
N GLY A 100 -18.38 -7.66 13.70
CA GLY A 100 -18.49 -7.72 12.25
C GLY A 100 -17.43 -6.93 11.48
N TYR A 101 -16.48 -6.27 12.18
CA TYR A 101 -15.36 -5.59 11.52
C TYR A 101 -14.24 -6.57 11.16
N PRO A 102 -13.71 -6.49 9.93
CA PRO A 102 -12.59 -7.33 9.53
C PRO A 102 -11.27 -6.81 10.15
N ALA A 103 -10.41 -7.75 10.52
CA ALA A 103 -8.98 -7.52 10.70
C ALA A 103 -8.25 -8.19 9.54
N SER A 104 -7.18 -7.57 9.03
CA SER A 104 -6.35 -8.15 7.97
C SER A 104 -4.88 -7.88 8.19
N VAL A 105 -4.04 -8.81 7.70
CA VAL A 105 -2.59 -8.65 7.57
C VAL A 105 -2.21 -9.12 6.16
N GLU A 106 -1.14 -8.53 5.61
CA GLU A 106 -0.70 -8.79 4.25
C GLU A 106 0.75 -9.25 4.21
N ARG A 107 1.02 -10.27 3.42
CA ARG A 107 2.37 -10.73 3.06
C ARG A 107 2.70 -10.28 1.66
N THR A 108 3.88 -9.72 1.48
CA THR A 108 4.45 -9.44 0.17
C THR A 108 5.41 -10.55 -0.23
N VAL A 109 5.19 -11.14 -1.40
CA VAL A 109 6.08 -12.12 -2.02
C VAL A 109 6.75 -11.48 -3.22
N CYS A 110 8.07 -11.38 -3.20
CA CYS A 110 8.86 -10.85 -4.30
C CYS A 110 9.51 -12.02 -5.06
N VAL A 111 9.01 -12.30 -6.25
CA VAL A 111 9.65 -13.25 -7.18
C VAL A 111 10.69 -12.49 -7.99
N TYR A 112 11.94 -12.96 -8.01
CA TYR A 112 13.05 -12.27 -8.64
C TYR A 112 13.99 -13.23 -9.39
N ASP A 113 14.73 -12.70 -10.36
CA ASP A 113 15.73 -13.46 -11.12
C ASP A 113 17.13 -13.21 -10.57
N PRO A 114 17.75 -14.19 -9.86
CA PRO A 114 19.09 -14.02 -9.30
C PRO A 114 20.20 -13.99 -10.37
N SER A 115 19.91 -14.33 -11.64
CA SER A 115 20.88 -14.27 -12.75
C SER A 115 21.12 -12.87 -13.26
N VAL A 116 20.23 -11.92 -12.98
CA VAL A 116 20.41 -10.50 -13.31
C VAL A 116 21.44 -9.88 -12.39
N THR A 117 22.67 -9.76 -12.86
CA THR A 117 23.81 -9.21 -12.11
C THR A 117 24.02 -7.73 -12.34
N THR A 118 23.47 -7.18 -13.43
CA THR A 118 23.52 -5.74 -13.74
C THR A 118 22.87 -4.93 -12.63
N ASP A 119 23.57 -3.91 -12.15
CA ASP A 119 23.11 -3.00 -11.11
C ASP A 119 22.97 -1.60 -11.72
N ILE A 120 21.74 -1.08 -11.70
CA ILE A 120 21.39 0.27 -12.18
C ILE A 120 21.09 1.22 -11.03
N THR A 121 21.51 0.86 -9.81
CA THR A 121 21.37 1.75 -8.65
C THR A 121 22.13 3.04 -8.86
N GLY A 122 21.49 4.18 -8.64
CA GLY A 122 22.14 5.48 -8.74
C GLY A 122 21.19 6.66 -8.66
N GLU A 123 21.81 7.82 -8.61
CA GLU A 123 21.15 9.11 -8.84
C GLU A 123 21.29 9.46 -10.31
N TYR A 124 20.19 9.61 -10.98
CA TYR A 124 20.09 9.94 -12.41
C TYR A 124 19.57 11.35 -12.59
N ILE A 125 19.95 11.96 -13.71
CA ILE A 125 19.38 13.24 -14.16
C ILE A 125 18.61 13.01 -15.45
N VAL A 126 17.39 13.52 -15.51
CA VAL A 126 16.57 13.51 -16.73
C VAL A 126 17.28 14.30 -17.82
N GLN A 127 17.54 13.66 -18.97
CA GLN A 127 18.32 14.19 -20.06
C GLN A 127 17.50 14.97 -21.08
N ASN A 128 18.17 15.83 -21.82
CA ASN A 128 17.59 16.45 -23.01
C ASN A 128 17.13 15.37 -24.01
N GLY A 129 15.94 15.55 -24.56
CA GLY A 129 15.24 14.54 -25.35
C GLY A 129 14.04 13.98 -24.63
N SER A 130 13.99 14.06 -23.29
CA SER A 130 12.80 13.72 -22.53
C SER A 130 11.67 14.73 -22.77
N TYR A 131 10.44 14.22 -22.86
CA TYR A 131 9.27 15.07 -23.12
C TYR A 131 7.99 14.45 -22.59
N ARG A 132 6.97 15.32 -22.42
CA ARG A 132 5.58 14.93 -22.31
C ARG A 132 4.86 15.31 -23.61
N TYR A 133 4.11 14.37 -24.19
CA TYR A 133 3.32 14.55 -25.41
C TYR A 133 1.83 14.45 -25.10
N TRP A 134 1.02 15.38 -25.64
CA TRP A 134 -0.43 15.37 -25.52
C TRP A 134 -1.08 14.78 -26.76
N PHE A 135 -1.85 13.70 -26.63
CA PHE A 135 -2.49 13.03 -27.75
C PHE A 135 -3.49 13.92 -28.49
N ALA A 136 -4.33 14.67 -27.74
CA ALA A 136 -5.39 15.48 -28.34
C ALA A 136 -4.89 16.68 -29.17
N SER A 137 -3.79 17.30 -28.77
CA SER A 137 -3.28 18.51 -29.42
C SER A 137 -2.02 18.28 -30.26
N GLY A 138 -1.34 17.13 -30.09
CA GLY A 138 -0.02 16.89 -30.66
C GLY A 138 1.08 17.74 -30.04
N ALA A 139 0.80 18.40 -28.92
CA ALA A 139 1.78 19.29 -28.29
C ALA A 139 2.83 18.50 -27.51
N THR A 140 4.08 18.80 -27.76
CA THR A 140 5.23 18.24 -27.04
C THR A 140 5.81 19.29 -26.10
N VAL A 141 6.05 18.91 -24.86
CA VAL A 141 6.66 19.75 -23.82
C VAL A 141 7.95 19.09 -23.37
N PRO A 142 9.12 19.55 -23.84
CA PRO A 142 10.41 19.02 -23.41
C PRO A 142 10.74 19.42 -21.98
N PHE A 143 11.50 18.57 -21.29
CA PHE A 143 12.04 18.85 -19.95
C PHE A 143 13.30 18.03 -19.68
N SER A 144 14.15 18.54 -18.79
CA SER A 144 15.41 17.92 -18.37
C SER A 144 15.87 18.48 -17.03
N ASP A 145 16.99 17.98 -16.55
CA ASP A 145 17.71 18.48 -15.37
C ASP A 145 17.01 18.22 -14.03
N TYR A 146 16.11 17.23 -13.98
CA TYR A 146 15.46 16.79 -12.74
C TYR A 146 16.06 15.48 -12.23
N PRO A 147 16.25 15.34 -10.91
CA PRO A 147 16.82 14.13 -10.34
C PRO A 147 15.78 13.01 -10.24
N VAL A 148 16.23 11.78 -10.52
CA VAL A 148 15.49 10.52 -10.30
C VAL A 148 16.44 9.53 -9.65
N THR A 149 16.02 8.90 -8.56
CA THR A 149 16.81 7.88 -7.87
C THR A 149 16.30 6.49 -8.22
N ILE A 150 17.21 5.58 -8.49
CA ILE A 150 16.93 4.16 -8.68
C ILE A 150 17.67 3.39 -7.59
N GLU A 151 16.97 2.56 -6.82
CA GLU A 151 17.51 1.78 -5.71
C GLU A 151 17.24 0.30 -5.92
N ARG A 152 18.25 -0.54 -5.70
CA ARG A 152 18.10 -1.99 -5.84
C ARG A 152 17.30 -2.56 -4.66
N VAL A 153 16.24 -3.30 -4.96
CA VAL A 153 15.49 -4.10 -3.99
C VAL A 153 16.09 -5.50 -3.90
N VAL A 154 16.18 -6.19 -5.03
CA VAL A 154 16.79 -7.51 -5.22
C VAL A 154 17.43 -7.57 -6.62
N PRO A 155 18.17 -8.63 -6.99
CA PRO A 155 18.63 -8.81 -8.35
C PRO A 155 17.50 -8.65 -9.36
N GLY A 156 17.68 -7.74 -10.33
CA GLY A 156 16.72 -7.48 -11.40
C GLY A 156 15.50 -6.65 -11.01
N ILE A 157 15.29 -6.30 -9.73
CA ILE A 157 14.16 -5.45 -9.31
C ILE A 157 14.67 -4.21 -8.58
N PHE A 158 14.20 -3.05 -9.01
CA PHE A 158 14.62 -1.74 -8.51
C PHE A 158 13.41 -0.87 -8.19
N ALA A 159 13.53 -0.08 -7.14
CA ALA A 159 12.61 1.02 -6.84
C ALA A 159 13.04 2.26 -7.64
N ILE A 160 12.08 3.00 -8.20
CA ILE A 160 12.30 4.26 -8.90
C ILE A 160 11.51 5.37 -8.20
N SER A 161 12.16 6.51 -7.96
CA SER A 161 11.55 7.60 -7.19
C SER A 161 10.49 8.37 -7.98
N ASP A 162 10.66 8.53 -9.29
CA ASP A 162 9.67 9.18 -10.15
C ASP A 162 9.77 8.72 -11.61
N MET A 163 8.80 7.90 -12.04
CA MET A 163 8.69 7.41 -13.42
C MET A 163 8.28 8.51 -14.41
N MET A 164 7.78 9.66 -13.94
CA MET A 164 7.49 10.84 -14.77
C MET A 164 8.65 11.84 -14.86
N GLY A 165 9.82 11.46 -14.31
CA GLY A 165 11.06 12.22 -14.44
C GLY A 165 10.99 13.61 -13.83
N GLY A 166 10.37 13.81 -12.68
CA GLY A 166 10.25 15.10 -12.01
C GLY A 166 9.28 16.07 -12.68
N TYR A 167 8.49 15.60 -13.65
CA TYR A 167 7.61 16.51 -14.41
C TYR A 167 6.57 17.19 -13.52
N TYR A 168 5.86 16.45 -12.69
CA TYR A 168 4.85 17.03 -11.81
C TYR A 168 5.40 17.45 -10.46
N ASP A 169 6.30 16.67 -9.90
CA ASP A 169 6.93 16.99 -8.61
C ASP A 169 7.69 18.32 -8.68
N VAL A 170 8.72 18.39 -9.52
CA VAL A 170 9.68 19.50 -9.56
C VAL A 170 9.28 20.56 -10.57
N ARG A 171 9.09 20.17 -11.86
CA ARG A 171 8.83 21.11 -12.94
C ARG A 171 7.52 21.87 -12.78
N ALA A 172 6.42 21.15 -12.48
CA ALA A 172 5.11 21.77 -12.23
C ALA A 172 4.98 22.32 -10.80
N GLY A 173 5.89 21.93 -9.90
CA GLY A 173 5.94 22.42 -8.53
C GLY A 173 4.81 21.89 -7.63
N TYR A 174 4.25 20.71 -7.95
CA TYR A 174 3.18 20.11 -7.15
C TYR A 174 3.72 19.43 -5.89
N GLY A 175 5.03 19.11 -5.87
CA GLY A 175 5.70 18.45 -4.74
C GLY A 175 5.67 16.92 -4.84
N SER A 176 6.47 16.27 -3.98
CA SER A 176 6.79 14.83 -4.05
C SER A 176 5.60 13.88 -3.99
N ARG A 177 4.44 14.30 -3.48
CA ARG A 177 3.21 13.51 -3.55
C ARG A 177 2.71 13.27 -4.97
N TYR A 178 3.23 14.02 -5.94
CA TYR A 178 2.86 13.95 -7.36
C TYR A 178 3.97 13.35 -8.23
N ALA A 179 5.04 12.84 -7.61
CA ALA A 179 5.96 11.92 -8.24
C ALA A 179 5.30 10.55 -8.39
N MET A 180 5.50 9.87 -9.51
CA MET A 180 5.08 8.48 -9.70
C MET A 180 6.19 7.54 -9.24
N SER A 181 6.19 7.18 -7.97
CA SER A 181 7.12 6.17 -7.45
C SER A 181 6.61 4.74 -7.70
N GLY A 182 7.53 3.81 -7.88
CA GLY A 182 7.17 2.43 -8.14
C GLY A 182 8.35 1.51 -8.23
N TYR A 183 8.13 0.37 -8.88
CA TYR A 183 9.15 -0.65 -9.10
C TYR A 183 9.29 -0.99 -10.57
N ILE A 184 10.53 -1.21 -10.99
CA ILE A 184 10.89 -1.65 -12.33
C ILE A 184 11.68 -2.95 -12.26
N GLN A 185 11.52 -3.78 -13.28
CA GLN A 185 12.31 -4.98 -13.51
C GLN A 185 13.32 -4.72 -14.62
N LEU A 186 14.57 -5.08 -14.38
CA LEU A 186 15.61 -5.20 -15.40
C LEU A 186 15.81 -6.68 -15.73
N THR A 187 15.91 -7.03 -17.01
CA THR A 187 16.22 -8.38 -17.48
C THR A 187 17.71 -8.55 -17.80
N CYS A 188 18.14 -9.80 -18.04
CA CYS A 188 19.49 -10.10 -18.51
C CYS A 188 19.81 -9.49 -19.88
N ASP A 189 18.80 -9.20 -20.69
CA ASP A 189 18.91 -8.57 -22.01
C ASP A 189 18.85 -7.03 -21.95
N ASN A 190 18.90 -6.48 -20.73
CA ASN A 190 18.80 -5.04 -20.45
C ASN A 190 17.45 -4.42 -20.85
N GLU A 191 16.40 -5.20 -20.98
CA GLU A 191 15.05 -4.69 -21.12
C GLU A 191 14.50 -4.29 -19.76
N ILE A 192 13.70 -3.20 -19.72
CA ILE A 192 13.07 -2.69 -18.51
C ILE A 192 11.56 -2.77 -18.64
N PHE A 193 10.90 -3.29 -17.61
CA PHE A 193 9.46 -3.36 -17.46
C PHE A 193 9.04 -2.67 -16.17
N ALA A 194 7.89 -2.00 -16.17
CA ALA A 194 7.32 -1.53 -14.92
C ALA A 194 6.57 -2.66 -14.21
N LEU A 195 6.82 -2.82 -12.92
CA LEU A 195 6.08 -3.75 -12.06
C LEU A 195 4.94 -3.04 -11.32
N SER A 196 5.16 -1.80 -10.95
CA SER A 196 4.14 -0.93 -10.35
C SER A 196 4.55 0.52 -10.46
N GLY A 197 3.57 1.42 -10.35
CA GLY A 197 3.80 2.86 -10.24
C GLY A 197 2.53 3.51 -9.69
N ILE A 198 2.68 4.44 -8.76
CA ILE A 198 1.57 5.17 -8.18
C ILE A 198 1.93 6.63 -7.97
N VAL A 199 0.98 7.52 -8.24
CA VAL A 199 1.03 8.93 -7.86
C VAL A 199 0.18 9.12 -6.61
N PRO A 200 0.77 9.20 -5.41
CA PRO A 200 -0.02 9.24 -4.17
C PRO A 200 -0.98 10.43 -4.09
N GLY A 201 -0.64 11.54 -4.75
CA GLY A 201 -1.46 12.76 -4.76
C GLY A 201 -2.77 12.63 -5.51
N TRP A 202 -2.82 11.77 -6.53
CA TRP A 202 -4.01 11.50 -7.35
C TRP A 202 -4.55 10.09 -7.15
N SER A 203 -3.80 9.20 -6.49
CA SER A 203 -4.15 7.77 -6.31
C SER A 203 -4.37 7.06 -7.65
N ASP A 204 -3.57 7.40 -8.64
CA ASP A 204 -3.58 6.81 -9.98
C ASP A 204 -2.20 6.27 -10.38
N SER A 205 -2.16 5.60 -11.54
CA SER A 205 -1.00 4.91 -12.08
C SER A 205 -0.84 5.21 -13.57
N TYR A 206 0.22 4.70 -14.19
CA TYR A 206 0.38 4.70 -15.64
C TYR A 206 -0.66 3.78 -16.31
N ASP A 207 -0.99 4.09 -17.56
CA ASP A 207 -1.88 3.27 -18.40
C ASP A 207 -1.08 2.14 -19.08
N GLU A 208 0.09 2.46 -19.65
CA GLU A 208 0.99 1.54 -20.31
C GLU A 208 2.45 1.98 -20.12
N PHE A 209 3.36 1.02 -19.97
CA PHE A 209 4.81 1.23 -19.93
C PHE A 209 5.46 0.36 -21.00
N TYR A 210 6.31 0.95 -21.85
CA TYR A 210 6.87 0.27 -23.01
C TYR A 210 8.21 0.87 -23.46
N ASN A 211 8.91 0.19 -24.36
CA ASN A 211 10.24 0.57 -24.87
C ASN A 211 11.29 0.78 -23.77
N GLY A 212 11.10 0.11 -22.60
CA GLY A 212 12.04 0.23 -21.49
C GLY A 212 13.35 -0.49 -21.79
N SER A 213 14.48 0.20 -21.62
CA SER A 213 15.81 -0.37 -21.86
C SER A 213 16.88 0.32 -21.01
N TYR A 214 17.96 -0.42 -20.77
CA TYR A 214 19.19 0.10 -20.17
C TYR A 214 20.35 -0.10 -21.12
N ASP A 215 21.10 0.98 -21.41
CA ASP A 215 22.34 0.93 -22.15
C ASP A 215 23.53 0.93 -21.16
N PRO A 216 24.25 -0.20 -21.01
CA PRO A 216 25.37 -0.29 -20.07
C PRO A 216 26.60 0.51 -20.51
N GLU A 217 26.73 0.86 -21.81
CA GLU A 217 27.88 1.64 -22.29
C GLU A 217 27.77 3.11 -21.90
N SER A 218 26.55 3.65 -21.92
CA SER A 218 26.28 5.05 -21.52
C SER A 218 25.69 5.18 -20.13
N SER A 219 25.36 4.06 -19.47
CA SER A 219 24.59 4.02 -18.21
C SER A 219 23.25 4.75 -18.31
N THR A 220 22.58 4.60 -19.45
CA THR A 220 21.33 5.32 -19.75
C THR A 220 20.14 4.38 -19.61
N VAL A 221 19.13 4.82 -18.85
CA VAL A 221 17.80 4.22 -18.79
C VAL A 221 16.86 5.01 -19.67
N THR A 222 16.12 4.33 -20.56
CA THR A 222 15.14 4.97 -21.44
C THR A 222 13.83 4.19 -21.41
N TYR A 223 12.70 4.87 -21.42
CA TYR A 223 11.38 4.26 -21.51
C TYR A 223 10.32 5.25 -21.97
N ASP A 224 9.22 4.70 -22.46
CA ASP A 224 7.99 5.40 -22.76
C ASP A 224 6.88 4.97 -21.79
N MET A 225 5.97 5.87 -21.48
CA MET A 225 4.86 5.61 -20.57
C MET A 225 3.65 6.45 -20.94
N ASP A 226 2.49 5.81 -21.14
CA ASP A 226 1.21 6.47 -21.32
C ASP A 226 0.57 6.75 -19.96
N TYR A 227 -0.10 7.91 -19.84
CA TYR A 227 -0.68 8.34 -18.58
C TYR A 227 -1.99 9.11 -18.78
N ALA A 228 -2.96 8.82 -17.89
CA ALA A 228 -4.27 9.46 -17.79
C ALA A 228 -5.08 9.42 -19.11
N GLY A 229 -4.87 8.40 -19.96
CA GLY A 229 -5.54 8.21 -21.26
C GLY A 229 -5.33 9.35 -22.26
N SER A 230 -4.43 10.28 -21.98
CA SER A 230 -4.33 11.55 -22.72
C SER A 230 -2.94 12.00 -23.07
N MET A 231 -1.91 11.43 -22.48
CA MET A 231 -0.54 11.87 -22.67
C MET A 231 0.46 10.70 -22.59
N GLN A 232 1.61 10.94 -23.21
CA GLN A 232 2.78 10.08 -23.16
C GLN A 232 3.94 10.83 -22.50
N PHE A 233 4.72 10.11 -21.72
CA PHE A 233 6.04 10.53 -21.28
C PHE A 233 7.11 9.71 -22.01
N HIS A 234 8.11 10.38 -22.54
CA HIS A 234 9.36 9.79 -23.00
C HIS A 234 10.47 10.23 -22.06
N ILE A 235 11.12 9.29 -21.40
CA ILE A 235 12.08 9.56 -20.33
C ILE A 235 13.44 8.98 -20.70
N ILE A 236 14.48 9.79 -20.53
CA ILE A 236 15.88 9.43 -20.67
C ILE A 236 16.59 9.83 -19.38
N LEU A 237 17.15 8.87 -18.67
CA LEU A 237 17.88 9.04 -17.41
C LEU A 237 19.35 8.67 -17.60
N GLN A 238 20.26 9.55 -17.14
CA GLN A 238 21.70 9.28 -17.17
C GLN A 238 22.42 9.90 -15.97
#